data_df48526bee429c1291c7ed244e79b456
#
_entry.id   df48526bee429c1291c7ed244e79b456
#
_cell.length_a   1.000
_cell.length_b   1.000
_cell.length_c   1.000
_cell.angle_alpha   90.00
_cell.angle_beta   90.00
_cell.angle_gamma   90.00
#
_symmetry.space_group_name_H-M   'P 1'
#
loop_
_entity.id
_entity.type
_entity.pdbx_description
1 polymer ?
#
loop_
_entity_poly.entity_id
_entity_poly.type
_entity_poly.pdbx_seq_one_letter_code
_entity_poly.pdbx_strand_id
1 'polypeptide(L)'
;MIISNKNGNTIYKSWRENGVKKSEEIEFRPYFYVLADEKEIPTYSLNKYTKGKFEYEEGDWKNLEGESLKRVYVEKSYDLTGARQVFTKTYEADVPYTFRYAVDELDEMPEYTMRKWYWDMEWQ
;
A
#
# COMPACT_ATOMS: atom_id res chain seq x y z
N MET A 1 3.01 -3.39 19.64
CA MET A 1 2.86 -2.22 18.73
C MET A 1 1.55 -2.35 17.94
N ILE A 2 0.83 -1.27 17.85
CA ILE A 2 -0.42 -1.20 17.07
C ILE A 2 -0.19 -0.26 15.90
N ILE A 3 -0.57 -0.69 14.70
CA ILE A 3 -0.44 0.10 13.48
C ILE A 3 -1.83 0.24 12.86
N SER A 4 -2.21 1.46 12.52
CA SER A 4 -3.50 1.71 11.90
C SER A 4 -3.40 2.75 10.77
N ASN A 5 -4.37 2.69 9.88
CA ASN A 5 -4.49 3.62 8.77
C ASN A 5 -5.23 4.88 9.24
N LYS A 6 -4.62 6.04 9.01
CA LYS A 6 -5.25 7.33 9.29
C LYS A 6 -5.38 8.10 7.99
N ASN A 7 -6.60 8.43 7.62
CA ASN A 7 -6.91 9.22 6.43
C ASN A 7 -6.44 8.63 5.09
N GLY A 8 -6.08 7.35 5.03
CA GLY A 8 -5.73 6.68 3.80
C GLY A 8 -4.31 6.90 3.29
N ASN A 9 -3.54 7.81 3.87
CA ASN A 9 -2.16 8.08 3.45
C ASN A 9 -1.21 8.31 4.61
N THR A 10 -1.66 8.06 5.82
CA THR A 10 -0.87 8.24 7.04
C THR A 10 -0.99 6.99 7.88
N ILE A 11 0.13 6.57 8.44
CA ILE A 11 0.17 5.46 9.39
C ILE A 11 0.25 6.04 10.80
N TYR A 12 -0.68 5.63 11.65
CA TYR A 12 -0.61 5.88 13.07
C TYR A 12 -0.08 4.64 13.74
N LYS A 13 1.01 4.75 14.50
CA LYS A 13 1.53 3.63 15.27
C LYS A 13 1.63 4.01 16.73
N SER A 14 1.35 3.06 17.60
CA SER A 14 1.46 3.23 19.04
C SER A 14 2.14 2.02 19.65
N TRP A 15 2.90 2.26 20.71
CA TRP A 15 3.62 1.22 21.42
C TRP A 15 3.81 1.64 22.86
N ARG A 16 4.31 0.71 23.68
CA ARG A 16 4.70 1.03 25.05
C ARG A 16 6.20 0.88 25.17
N GLU A 17 6.81 1.85 25.82
CA GLU A 17 8.24 1.85 26.10
C GLU A 17 8.43 2.18 27.56
N ASN A 18 8.98 1.24 28.33
CA ASN A 18 9.15 1.35 29.77
C ASN A 18 7.83 1.69 30.50
N GLY A 19 6.72 1.09 30.04
CA GLY A 19 5.41 1.31 30.63
C GLY A 19 4.71 2.60 30.19
N VAL A 20 5.38 3.41 29.39
CA VAL A 20 4.81 4.69 28.89
C VAL A 20 4.29 4.48 27.47
N LYS A 21 3.05 4.93 27.23
CA LYS A 21 2.47 4.87 25.89
C LYS A 21 3.11 5.93 24.99
N LYS A 22 3.60 5.48 23.84
CA LYS A 22 4.16 6.32 22.80
C LYS A 22 3.35 6.19 21.53
N SER A 23 3.31 7.25 20.73
CA SER A 23 2.61 7.21 19.45
C SER A 23 3.31 8.12 18.45
N GLU A 24 3.09 7.82 17.15
CA GLU A 24 3.71 8.54 16.06
C GLU A 24 2.81 8.45 14.83
N GLU A 25 2.78 9.52 14.04
CA GLU A 25 2.09 9.54 12.75
C GLU A 25 3.14 9.70 11.65
N ILE A 26 3.06 8.85 10.63
CA ILE A 26 4.03 8.83 9.55
C ILE A 26 3.28 8.86 8.22
N GLU A 27 3.66 9.77 7.33
CA GLU A 27 3.12 9.79 5.98
C GLU A 27 3.67 8.59 5.21
N PHE A 28 2.77 7.76 4.68
CA PHE A 28 3.12 6.57 3.92
C PHE A 28 2.10 6.39 2.80
N ARG A 29 2.52 6.67 1.56
CA ARG A 29 1.63 6.65 0.41
C ARG A 29 1.37 5.21 -0.05
N PRO A 30 0.10 4.85 -0.31
CA PRO A 30 -0.23 3.53 -0.83
C PRO A 30 0.23 3.38 -2.28
N TYR A 31 0.62 2.17 -2.65
CA TYR A 31 1.11 1.91 -4.01
C TYR A 31 0.83 0.47 -4.45
N PHE A 32 0.95 0.27 -5.74
CA PHE A 32 0.96 -1.05 -6.38
C PHE A 32 1.93 -1.00 -7.56
N TYR A 33 2.05 -2.10 -8.30
CA TYR A 33 2.97 -2.18 -9.42
C TYR A 33 2.25 -2.49 -10.72
N VAL A 34 2.80 -1.98 -11.81
CA VAL A 34 2.39 -2.32 -13.18
C VAL A 34 3.64 -2.66 -13.98
N LEU A 35 3.47 -3.23 -15.18
CA LEU A 35 4.61 -3.50 -16.04
C LEU A 35 5.32 -2.18 -16.39
N ALA A 36 6.64 -2.23 -16.49
CA ALA A 36 7.44 -1.02 -16.73
C ALA A 36 7.10 -0.34 -18.06
N ASP A 37 6.60 -1.10 -19.04
CA ASP A 37 6.20 -0.57 -20.35
C ASP A 37 4.72 -0.15 -20.40
N GLU A 38 4.00 -0.27 -19.28
CA GLU A 38 2.60 0.16 -19.20
C GLU A 38 2.50 1.66 -19.42
N LYS A 39 1.47 2.08 -20.18
CA LYS A 39 1.23 3.49 -20.43
C LYS A 39 0.92 4.22 -19.12
N GLU A 40 1.62 5.32 -18.88
CA GLU A 40 1.41 6.13 -17.69
C GLU A 40 0.16 6.99 -17.82
N ILE A 41 -0.80 6.74 -16.94
CA ILE A 41 -2.06 7.46 -16.90
C ILE A 41 -1.95 8.50 -15.78
N PRO A 42 -2.26 9.77 -16.01
CA PRO A 42 -2.02 10.80 -15.00
C PRO A 42 -3.01 10.81 -13.85
N THR A 43 -4.26 10.40 -14.08
CA THR A 43 -5.30 10.50 -13.05
C THR A 43 -6.22 9.28 -13.07
N TYR A 44 -6.88 9.06 -11.93
CA TYR A 44 -7.96 8.07 -11.82
C TYR A 44 -9.21 8.77 -11.30
N SER A 45 -10.39 8.26 -11.69
CA SER A 45 -11.65 8.82 -11.24
C SER A 45 -12.11 8.15 -9.96
N LEU A 46 -12.44 8.94 -8.94
CA LEU A 46 -13.06 8.46 -7.71
C LEU A 46 -14.59 8.50 -7.84
N ASN A 47 -15.08 9.57 -8.47
CA ASN A 47 -16.50 9.72 -8.78
C ASN A 47 -16.62 10.77 -9.88
N LYS A 48 -17.87 11.19 -10.18
CA LYS A 48 -18.13 12.14 -11.26
C LYS A 48 -17.39 13.47 -11.11
N TYR A 49 -17.09 13.88 -9.89
CA TYR A 49 -16.52 15.20 -9.60
C TYR A 49 -15.10 15.18 -9.06
N THR A 50 -14.64 14.04 -8.58
CA THR A 50 -13.36 13.94 -7.88
C THR A 50 -12.43 12.98 -8.61
N LYS A 51 -11.19 13.43 -8.82
CA LYS A 51 -10.13 12.63 -9.43
C LYS A 51 -8.90 12.62 -8.52
N GLY A 52 -8.23 11.48 -8.48
CA GLY A 52 -6.95 11.35 -7.81
C GLY A 52 -5.82 11.37 -8.81
N LYS A 53 -4.62 11.65 -8.37
CA LYS A 53 -3.43 11.67 -9.22
C LYS A 53 -2.57 10.45 -8.97
N PHE A 54 -2.07 9.87 -10.06
CA PHE A 54 -1.04 8.84 -9.99
C PHE A 54 0.34 9.50 -9.97
N GLU A 55 1.28 8.85 -9.28
CA GLU A 55 2.70 9.15 -9.41
C GLU A 55 3.43 7.85 -9.70
N TYR A 56 4.44 7.91 -10.56
CA TYR A 56 5.17 6.74 -11.02
C TYR A 56 6.61 6.81 -10.58
N GLU A 57 7.16 5.66 -10.19
CA GLU A 57 8.56 5.55 -9.80
C GLU A 57 9.16 4.33 -10.48
N GLU A 58 10.27 4.53 -11.17
CA GLU A 58 11.03 3.45 -11.76
C GLU A 58 12.01 2.89 -10.73
N GLY A 59 12.21 1.58 -10.76
CA GLY A 59 13.12 0.93 -9.85
C GLY A 59 13.41 -0.50 -10.31
N ASP A 60 14.15 -1.22 -9.49
CA ASP A 60 14.59 -2.58 -9.83
C ASP A 60 13.61 -3.61 -9.26
N TRP A 61 12.35 -3.51 -9.68
CA TRP A 61 11.30 -4.43 -9.27
C TRP A 61 10.92 -5.35 -10.42
N LYS A 62 10.67 -6.62 -10.11
CA LYS A 62 10.29 -7.63 -11.11
C LYS A 62 9.18 -8.53 -10.56
N ASN A 63 8.35 -9.04 -11.46
CA ASN A 63 7.34 -10.04 -11.10
C ASN A 63 7.96 -11.44 -11.09
N LEU A 64 7.15 -12.45 -10.84
CA LEU A 64 7.63 -13.83 -10.77
C LEU A 64 8.16 -14.36 -12.11
N GLU A 65 7.71 -13.79 -13.23
CA GLU A 65 8.19 -14.14 -14.56
C GLU A 65 9.44 -13.36 -14.96
N GLY A 66 9.94 -12.50 -14.09
CA GLY A 66 11.15 -11.72 -14.36
C GLY A 66 10.93 -10.46 -15.17
N GLU A 67 9.67 -10.08 -15.41
CA GLU A 67 9.35 -8.85 -16.13
C GLU A 67 9.53 -7.63 -15.24
N SER A 68 10.10 -6.56 -15.79
CA SER A 68 10.34 -5.32 -15.04
C SER A 68 9.03 -4.62 -14.70
N LEU A 69 8.95 -4.10 -13.49
CA LEU A 69 7.79 -3.37 -12.99
C LEU A 69 8.16 -1.95 -12.63
N LYS A 70 7.16 -1.07 -12.60
CA LYS A 70 7.28 0.26 -12.03
C LYS A 70 6.23 0.44 -10.94
N ARG A 71 6.52 1.27 -9.97
CA ARG A 71 5.64 1.54 -8.83
C ARG A 71 4.66 2.66 -9.17
N VAL A 72 3.40 2.46 -8.80
CA VAL A 72 2.33 3.44 -9.02
C VAL A 72 1.79 3.85 -7.65
N TYR A 73 1.95 5.11 -7.29
CA TYR A 73 1.42 5.66 -6.03
C TYR A 73 0.04 6.24 -6.25
N VAL A 74 -0.84 6.02 -5.28
CA VAL A 74 -2.17 6.65 -5.24
C VAL A 74 -2.25 7.54 -4.02
N GLU A 75 -3.25 8.43 -3.98
CA GLU A 75 -3.35 9.42 -2.90
C GLU A 75 -3.83 8.83 -1.58
N LYS A 76 -4.77 7.89 -1.62
CA LYS A 76 -5.38 7.30 -0.43
C LYS A 76 -5.48 5.78 -0.57
N SER A 77 -5.28 5.07 0.54
CA SER A 77 -5.34 3.60 0.52
C SER A 77 -6.70 3.06 0.11
N TYR A 78 -7.79 3.74 0.47
CA TYR A 78 -9.12 3.32 0.06
C TYR A 78 -9.42 3.59 -1.41
N ASP A 79 -8.54 4.29 -2.12
CA ASP A 79 -8.65 4.50 -3.56
C ASP A 79 -8.08 3.33 -4.37
N LEU A 80 -7.30 2.45 -3.73
CA LEU A 80 -6.58 1.38 -4.44
C LEU A 80 -7.48 0.51 -5.30
N THR A 81 -8.64 0.11 -4.79
CA THR A 81 -9.56 -0.75 -5.53
C THR A 81 -10.05 -0.10 -6.83
N GLY A 82 -10.41 1.18 -6.78
CA GLY A 82 -10.82 1.92 -7.97
C GLY A 82 -9.66 2.26 -8.89
N ALA A 83 -8.55 2.67 -8.30
CA ALA A 83 -7.37 3.09 -9.07
C ALA A 83 -6.77 1.94 -9.88
N ARG A 84 -6.67 0.74 -9.30
CA ARG A 84 -6.08 -0.41 -10.02
C ARG A 84 -6.90 -0.83 -11.24
N GLN A 85 -8.19 -0.51 -11.27
CA GLN A 85 -9.07 -0.87 -12.39
C GLN A 85 -8.76 -0.08 -13.66
N VAL A 86 -8.00 1.00 -13.56
CA VAL A 86 -7.55 1.79 -14.71
C VAL A 86 -6.57 0.99 -15.57
N PHE A 87 -5.86 0.05 -14.97
CA PHE A 87 -4.87 -0.77 -15.65
C PHE A 87 -5.39 -2.17 -15.92
N THR A 88 -4.96 -2.77 -17.04
CA THR A 88 -5.35 -4.13 -17.41
C THR A 88 -4.81 -5.15 -16.42
N LYS A 89 -3.59 -4.94 -15.93
CA LYS A 89 -2.92 -5.87 -15.03
C LYS A 89 -2.11 -5.11 -13.99
N THR A 90 -2.33 -5.45 -12.72
CA THR A 90 -1.60 -4.85 -11.60
C THR A 90 -0.99 -5.94 -10.73
N TYR A 91 0.00 -5.57 -9.93
CA TYR A 91 0.68 -6.48 -9.02
C TYR A 91 0.67 -5.89 -7.62
N GLU A 92 0.37 -6.72 -6.62
CA GLU A 92 0.35 -6.36 -5.21
C GLU A 92 -0.64 -5.25 -4.84
N ALA A 93 -1.66 -5.01 -5.67
CA ALA A 93 -2.66 -3.98 -5.40
C ALA A 93 -3.60 -4.37 -4.25
N ASP A 94 -3.65 -5.65 -3.91
CA ASP A 94 -4.52 -6.20 -2.87
C ASP A 94 -3.79 -6.37 -1.51
N VAL A 95 -2.53 -5.99 -1.41
CA VAL A 95 -1.78 -6.06 -0.15
C VAL A 95 -2.34 -5.01 0.82
N PRO A 96 -2.74 -5.40 2.05
CA PRO A 96 -3.26 -4.43 3.01
C PRO A 96 -2.25 -3.32 3.30
N TYR A 97 -2.75 -2.11 3.39
CA TYR A 97 -1.91 -0.91 3.55
C TYR A 97 -1.02 -0.96 4.80
N THR A 98 -1.59 -1.31 5.94
CA THR A 98 -0.82 -1.39 7.19
C THR A 98 0.20 -2.51 7.17
N PHE A 99 -0.12 -3.62 6.53
CA PHE A 99 0.79 -4.75 6.34
C PHE A 99 2.00 -4.32 5.51
N ARG A 100 1.76 -3.60 4.42
CA ARG A 100 2.83 -3.11 3.55
C ARG A 100 3.77 -2.18 4.30
N TYR A 101 3.23 -1.28 5.12
CA TYR A 101 4.06 -0.41 5.95
C TYR A 101 4.96 -1.22 6.88
N ALA A 102 4.41 -2.24 7.53
CA ALA A 102 5.17 -3.05 8.46
C ALA A 102 6.32 -3.78 7.77
N VAL A 103 6.08 -4.32 6.58
CA VAL A 103 7.11 -5.02 5.81
C VAL A 103 8.18 -4.07 5.28
N ASP A 104 7.75 -2.94 4.69
CA ASP A 104 8.65 -2.02 4.01
C ASP A 104 9.51 -1.19 4.96
N GLU A 105 8.90 -0.72 6.05
CA GLU A 105 9.53 0.28 6.90
C GLU A 105 10.07 -0.26 8.21
N LEU A 106 9.44 -1.31 8.76
CA LEU A 106 9.84 -1.86 10.05
C LEU A 106 10.72 -3.09 9.92
N ASP A 107 10.80 -3.67 8.74
CA ASP A 107 11.50 -4.92 8.46
C ASP A 107 11.10 -6.05 9.41
N GLU A 108 9.95 -5.89 10.03
CA GLU A 108 9.32 -6.94 10.82
C GLU A 108 7.82 -6.65 10.88
N MET A 109 7.05 -7.70 11.09
CA MET A 109 5.61 -7.56 11.10
C MET A 109 5.09 -7.52 12.52
N PRO A 110 4.26 -6.52 12.91
CA PRO A 110 3.60 -6.56 14.20
C PRO A 110 2.75 -7.84 14.31
N GLU A 111 2.77 -8.46 15.46
CA GLU A 111 2.08 -9.73 15.67
C GLU A 111 0.60 -9.68 15.27
N TYR A 112 -0.08 -8.60 15.61
CA TYR A 112 -1.48 -8.42 15.25
C TYR A 112 -1.69 -8.44 13.72
N THR A 113 -0.89 -7.70 12.98
CA THR A 113 -1.00 -7.62 11.52
C THR A 113 -0.70 -8.97 10.87
N MET A 114 0.31 -9.66 11.36
CA MET A 114 0.70 -10.98 10.86
C MET A 114 -0.41 -12.00 11.06
N ARG A 115 -1.05 -12.04 12.23
CA ARG A 115 -2.14 -12.96 12.51
C ARG A 115 -3.33 -12.73 11.60
N LYS A 116 -3.70 -11.48 11.40
CA LYS A 116 -4.81 -11.13 10.51
C LYS A 116 -4.54 -11.56 9.09
N TRP A 117 -3.35 -11.30 8.59
CA TRP A 117 -2.94 -11.68 7.24
C TRP A 117 -2.97 -13.20 7.06
N TYR A 118 -2.42 -13.91 8.04
CA TYR A 118 -2.35 -15.36 8.02
C TYR A 118 -3.75 -15.99 7.99
N TRP A 119 -4.68 -15.48 8.79
CA TRP A 119 -6.06 -15.94 8.81
C TRP A 119 -6.72 -15.75 7.44
N ASP A 120 -6.55 -14.60 6.84
CA ASP A 120 -7.12 -14.30 5.52
C ASP A 120 -6.60 -15.29 4.47
N MET A 121 -5.34 -15.65 4.54
CA MET A 121 -4.74 -16.61 3.63
C MET A 121 -5.29 -18.03 3.85
N GLU A 122 -5.56 -18.42 5.08
CA GLU A 122 -6.06 -19.77 5.38
C GLU A 122 -7.48 -19.99 4.85
N TRP A 123 -8.27 -18.96 4.78
CA TRP A 123 -9.67 -19.06 4.42
C TRP A 123 -9.94 -18.84 2.92
N GLN A 124 -8.91 -18.59 2.18
CA GLN A 124 -9.00 -18.54 0.74
C GLN A 124 -8.83 -19.97 0.18
#